data_5106bb5b0245a128ef8111b6f0c5aced
#
_entry.id   5106bb5b0245a128ef8111b6f0c5aced
#
_cell.length_a   1.000
_cell.length_b   1.000
_cell.length_c   1.000
_cell.angle_alpha   90.00
_cell.angle_beta   90.00
_cell.angle_gamma   90.00
#
_symmetry.space_group_name_H-M   'P 1'
#
loop_
_entity.id
_entity.type
_entity.pdbx_description
1 polymer ?
#
loop_
_entity_poly.entity_id
_entity_poly.type
_entity_poly.pdbx_seq_one_letter_code
_entity_poly.pdbx_strand_id
1 'polypeptide(L)'
;MSYEEVQTLLQMINVDLSEQYARSLFQKCDRSADSRLDHEEIEIFCRELLRRPELDTVFLRYSANDCVLSTVDLRDFLKDQGEDASLLHAQSLILTYELNEWAQKNQFMTPNGFTMYMLSKENCVLNPEHARVYQDMTHPLAHYFISSSHNTYLTKDQLTGDSSIEPYIRALNHGCRCVELDCWDGDKGEPVIYHGHTLTSKIPFVNVIEVIKEYAFKASPYPLILSLENHCSVEQQTVMAQQLRSILGDKLLTKPLGGLDPHSLPSPEDLKGKILVKGKKEHGAVEGSSSTSELSSSDEEASRTSKKGDQKPSVSKLSPELSELVVYTCSVSFKSFEHAARNPATELSSFSESDATRHIKDSGMYFVRHNSHQLSRIYPSGQRLQSSNYNPQEMWNAGCQIVALNFQTPGEQMDLNQGRFLQNGQCGYTLKPPFMCQPGTTFNPENVGGGPGHRPVLFTVRIISAQQLPKPEWDKPSSIVDPQVWVEIHGAPIDNNKKKTPHIDNNGFNPQWDCTFNFTVHAPDLALVRFMVEDHDYTSSNDFLGQYTLPFTSLRTGYRHVRLLKVDGSTLSPASLFVHITVGPCESSPSKSSTKSPARSPTKSSAKGP
;
A
#
# COMPACT_ATOMS: atom_id res chain seq x y z
N MET A 1 4.45 -26.23 39.66
CA MET A 1 5.61 -25.89 38.80
C MET A 1 6.54 -24.96 39.56
N SER A 2 7.86 -25.20 39.49
CA SER A 2 8.84 -24.20 39.97
C SER A 2 8.94 -23.01 39.01
N TYR A 3 9.64 -21.96 39.43
CA TYR A 3 9.87 -20.79 38.55
C TYR A 3 10.66 -21.18 37.29
N GLU A 4 11.66 -22.06 37.42
CA GLU A 4 12.46 -22.53 36.29
C GLU A 4 11.63 -23.36 35.29
N GLU A 5 10.67 -24.14 35.79
CA GLU A 5 9.72 -24.89 34.97
C GLU A 5 8.77 -23.94 34.24
N VAL A 6 8.33 -22.85 34.90
CA VAL A 6 7.50 -21.80 34.27
C VAL A 6 8.29 -21.04 33.20
N GLN A 7 9.55 -20.68 33.46
CA GLN A 7 10.42 -20.06 32.43
C GLN A 7 10.57 -20.96 31.20
N THR A 8 10.80 -22.25 31.42
CA THR A 8 10.90 -23.24 30.34
C THR A 8 9.61 -23.29 29.53
N LEU A 9 8.46 -23.31 30.21
CA LEU A 9 7.15 -23.28 29.55
C LEU A 9 6.96 -22.03 28.71
N LEU A 10 7.28 -20.83 29.26
CA LEU A 10 7.17 -19.56 28.54
C LEU A 10 8.04 -19.54 27.28
N GLN A 11 9.27 -20.06 27.37
CA GLN A 11 10.16 -20.20 26.21
C GLN A 11 9.61 -21.17 25.16
N MET A 12 9.05 -22.32 25.60
CA MET A 12 8.44 -23.29 24.67
C MET A 12 7.26 -22.74 23.90
N ILE A 13 6.46 -21.88 24.52
CA ILE A 13 5.30 -21.22 23.88
C ILE A 13 5.64 -19.87 23.27
N ASN A 14 6.93 -19.54 23.22
CA ASN A 14 7.46 -18.32 22.58
C ASN A 14 6.95 -17.01 23.22
N VAL A 15 6.80 -17.00 24.53
CA VAL A 15 6.43 -15.82 25.32
C VAL A 15 7.68 -15.18 25.90
N ASP A 16 8.06 -14.01 25.39
CA ASP A 16 9.22 -13.25 25.80
C ASP A 16 8.87 -12.18 26.82
N LEU A 17 9.21 -12.45 28.08
CA LEU A 17 9.05 -11.52 29.20
C LEU A 17 10.39 -11.24 29.87
N SER A 18 10.54 -10.02 30.39
CA SER A 18 11.66 -9.72 31.28
C SER A 18 11.62 -10.65 32.49
N GLU A 19 12.79 -11.12 32.94
CA GLU A 19 12.89 -12.01 34.10
C GLU A 19 12.25 -11.37 35.33
N GLN A 20 12.45 -10.09 35.53
CA GLN A 20 11.88 -9.34 36.66
C GLN A 20 10.34 -9.37 36.63
N TYR A 21 9.72 -9.18 35.46
CA TYR A 21 8.27 -9.24 35.34
C TYR A 21 7.75 -10.65 35.54
N ALA A 22 8.39 -11.66 34.94
CA ALA A 22 8.00 -13.06 35.08
C ALA A 22 8.09 -13.53 36.54
N ARG A 23 9.16 -13.17 37.29
CA ARG A 23 9.27 -13.43 38.72
C ARG A 23 8.20 -12.73 39.54
N SER A 24 7.94 -11.46 39.27
CA SER A 24 6.91 -10.71 39.97
C SER A 24 5.52 -11.33 39.77
N LEU A 25 5.21 -11.74 38.52
CA LEU A 25 3.96 -12.41 38.21
C LEU A 25 3.85 -13.79 38.89
N PHE A 26 4.94 -14.56 38.86
CA PHE A 26 5.01 -15.86 39.57
C PHE A 26 4.74 -15.69 41.07
N GLN A 27 5.44 -14.76 41.73
CA GLN A 27 5.25 -14.49 43.17
C GLN A 27 3.83 -14.01 43.50
N LYS A 28 3.22 -13.20 42.62
CA LYS A 28 1.83 -12.76 42.79
C LYS A 28 0.84 -13.91 42.73
N CYS A 29 1.13 -14.95 41.94
CA CYS A 29 0.24 -16.10 41.72
C CYS A 29 0.49 -17.23 42.70
N ASP A 30 1.68 -17.30 43.29
CA ASP A 30 2.04 -18.25 44.37
C ASP A 30 1.35 -17.82 45.69
N ARG A 31 0.08 -18.21 45.82
CA ARG A 31 -0.74 -17.91 47.02
C ARG A 31 -0.41 -18.77 48.21
N SER A 32 0.05 -19.97 47.95
CA SER A 32 0.51 -20.92 48.99
C SER A 32 1.84 -20.53 49.60
N ALA A 33 2.62 -19.65 48.94
CA ALA A 33 3.96 -19.19 49.33
C ALA A 33 4.96 -20.35 49.50
N ASP A 34 4.80 -21.41 48.71
CA ASP A 34 5.68 -22.61 48.74
C ASP A 34 6.75 -22.56 47.63
N SER A 35 6.83 -21.46 46.89
CA SER A 35 7.72 -21.24 45.73
C SER A 35 7.45 -22.18 44.55
N ARG A 36 6.24 -22.70 44.46
CA ARG A 36 5.73 -23.51 43.36
C ARG A 36 4.32 -23.06 43.00
N LEU A 37 3.94 -23.19 41.75
CA LEU A 37 2.54 -23.02 41.33
C LEU A 37 1.87 -24.40 41.25
N ASP A 38 0.80 -24.59 41.98
CA ASP A 38 -0.09 -25.74 41.85
C ASP A 38 -1.01 -25.58 40.60
N HIS A 39 -1.97 -26.46 40.42
CA HIS A 39 -2.84 -26.44 39.25
C HIS A 39 -3.73 -25.18 39.18
N GLU A 40 -4.28 -24.77 40.32
CA GLU A 40 -5.14 -23.58 40.41
C GLU A 40 -4.31 -22.29 40.24
N GLU A 41 -3.13 -22.27 40.85
CA GLU A 41 -2.20 -21.13 40.75
C GLU A 41 -1.61 -20.96 39.35
N ILE A 42 -1.37 -22.05 38.62
CA ILE A 42 -0.98 -22.01 37.19
C ILE A 42 -2.11 -21.43 36.35
N GLU A 43 -3.35 -21.82 36.60
CA GLU A 43 -4.51 -21.27 35.91
C GLU A 43 -4.61 -19.75 36.14
N ILE A 44 -4.41 -19.30 37.37
CA ILE A 44 -4.36 -17.89 37.74
C ILE A 44 -3.19 -17.19 37.05
N PHE A 45 -2.01 -17.81 37.02
CA PHE A 45 -0.83 -17.28 36.34
C PHE A 45 -1.10 -17.06 34.84
N CYS A 46 -1.66 -18.04 34.15
CA CYS A 46 -2.02 -17.93 32.73
C CYS A 46 -3.06 -16.84 32.51
N ARG A 47 -4.05 -16.72 33.38
CA ARG A 47 -5.09 -15.69 33.31
C ARG A 47 -4.50 -14.27 33.48
N GLU A 48 -3.63 -14.08 34.47
CA GLU A 48 -2.95 -12.80 34.71
C GLU A 48 -1.96 -12.46 33.59
N LEU A 49 -1.24 -13.44 33.05
CA LEU A 49 -0.34 -13.27 31.92
C LEU A 49 -1.06 -12.78 30.68
N LEU A 50 -2.23 -13.36 30.39
CA LEU A 50 -3.04 -13.02 29.19
C LEU A 50 -3.98 -11.84 29.44
N ARG A 51 -3.98 -11.28 30.63
CA ARG A 51 -4.86 -10.16 30.96
C ARG A 51 -4.51 -8.92 30.14
N ARG A 52 -5.54 -8.25 29.68
CA ARG A 52 -5.48 -7.03 28.90
C ARG A 52 -6.10 -5.87 29.68
N PRO A 53 -5.37 -5.24 30.63
CA PRO A 53 -5.91 -4.17 31.48
C PRO A 53 -6.40 -2.97 30.65
N GLU A 54 -5.82 -2.73 29.48
CA GLU A 54 -6.26 -1.70 28.56
C GLU A 54 -7.65 -1.98 27.98
N LEU A 55 -8.01 -3.23 27.73
CA LEU A 55 -9.39 -3.61 27.32
C LEU A 55 -10.37 -3.55 28.50
N ASP A 56 -9.93 -3.96 29.67
CA ASP A 56 -10.72 -3.84 30.91
C ASP A 56 -11.10 -2.37 31.17
N THR A 57 -10.16 -1.45 30.98
CA THR A 57 -10.39 0.01 31.14
C THR A 57 -11.44 0.51 30.15
N VAL A 58 -11.39 0.08 28.89
CA VAL A 58 -12.41 0.44 27.89
C VAL A 58 -13.78 -0.14 28.27
N PHE A 59 -13.84 -1.42 28.67
CA PHE A 59 -15.06 -2.08 29.09
C PHE A 59 -15.72 -1.34 30.26
N LEU A 60 -14.98 -1.03 31.33
CA LEU A 60 -15.47 -0.35 32.53
C LEU A 60 -15.98 1.06 32.22
N ARG A 61 -15.42 1.73 31.23
CA ARG A 61 -15.87 3.08 30.82
C ARG A 61 -17.33 3.09 30.33
N TYR A 62 -17.78 2.00 29.72
CA TYR A 62 -19.13 1.91 29.13
C TYR A 62 -20.10 1.09 29.97
N SER A 63 -19.61 0.23 30.85
CA SER A 63 -20.44 -0.61 31.71
C SER A 63 -21.10 0.20 32.83
N ALA A 64 -22.42 0.15 32.92
CA ALA A 64 -23.18 0.84 33.96
C ALA A 64 -23.05 0.21 35.35
N ASN A 65 -22.60 -1.05 35.42
CA ASN A 65 -22.51 -1.83 36.67
C ASN A 65 -21.17 -2.54 36.88
N ASP A 66 -20.17 -2.21 36.09
CA ASP A 66 -18.80 -2.77 36.10
C ASP A 66 -18.70 -4.29 35.85
N CYS A 67 -19.82 -4.95 35.57
CA CYS A 67 -19.88 -6.42 35.41
C CYS A 67 -20.22 -6.85 33.98
N VAL A 68 -21.15 -6.17 33.32
CA VAL A 68 -21.61 -6.49 31.98
C VAL A 68 -21.91 -5.21 31.20
N LEU A 69 -21.91 -5.31 29.87
CA LEU A 69 -22.48 -4.31 28.98
C LEU A 69 -23.88 -4.74 28.60
N SER A 70 -24.86 -3.87 28.83
CA SER A 70 -26.17 -4.04 28.23
C SER A 70 -26.12 -3.74 26.72
N THR A 71 -27.20 -4.07 26.00
CA THR A 71 -27.34 -3.69 24.58
C THR A 71 -27.20 -2.18 24.37
N VAL A 72 -27.68 -1.37 25.33
CA VAL A 72 -27.59 0.09 25.30
C VAL A 72 -26.16 0.56 25.54
N ASP A 73 -25.45 -0.03 26.51
CA ASP A 73 -24.05 0.28 26.79
C ASP A 73 -23.17 -0.04 25.58
N LEU A 74 -23.41 -1.20 24.95
CA LEU A 74 -22.67 -1.60 23.75
C LEU A 74 -23.00 -0.69 22.56
N ARG A 75 -24.24 -0.28 22.39
CA ARG A 75 -24.63 0.73 21.38
C ARG A 75 -23.88 2.04 21.57
N ASP A 76 -23.75 2.53 22.80
CA ASP A 76 -23.06 3.79 23.10
C ASP A 76 -21.56 3.65 22.81
N PHE A 77 -20.96 2.50 23.11
CA PHE A 77 -19.61 2.16 22.68
C PHE A 77 -19.46 2.18 21.14
N LEU A 78 -20.36 1.55 20.41
CA LEU A 78 -20.33 1.50 18.94
C LEU A 78 -20.48 2.91 18.32
N LYS A 79 -21.28 3.77 18.92
CA LYS A 79 -21.41 5.17 18.51
C LYS A 79 -20.07 5.91 18.61
N ASP A 80 -19.36 5.74 19.72
CA ASP A 80 -18.05 6.35 19.93
C ASP A 80 -16.96 5.73 19.03
N GLN A 81 -17.15 4.48 18.60
CA GLN A 81 -16.32 3.82 17.59
C GLN A 81 -16.55 4.38 16.17
N GLY A 82 -17.64 5.12 15.93
CA GLY A 82 -18.05 5.56 14.59
C GLY A 82 -18.70 4.45 13.76
N GLU A 83 -19.30 3.45 14.41
CA GLU A 83 -19.99 2.33 13.79
C GLU A 83 -21.51 2.48 13.80
N ASP A 84 -22.22 1.51 13.20
CA ASP A 84 -23.66 1.41 13.31
C ASP A 84 -24.09 1.26 14.77
N ALA A 85 -24.64 2.32 15.32
CA ALA A 85 -25.12 2.41 16.69
C ALA A 85 -26.60 1.99 16.82
N SER A 86 -27.06 1.05 16.00
CA SER A 86 -28.39 0.45 16.16
C SER A 86 -28.40 -0.60 17.27
N LEU A 87 -29.53 -0.73 17.95
CA LEU A 87 -29.71 -1.80 18.95
C LEU A 87 -29.61 -3.19 18.31
N LEU A 88 -30.06 -3.33 17.06
CA LEU A 88 -29.99 -4.60 16.32
C LEU A 88 -28.55 -5.02 16.08
N HIS A 89 -27.67 -4.08 15.72
CA HIS A 89 -26.25 -4.37 15.53
C HIS A 89 -25.60 -4.77 16.87
N ALA A 90 -25.87 -4.03 17.95
CA ALA A 90 -25.37 -4.39 19.28
C ALA A 90 -25.84 -5.78 19.73
N GLN A 91 -27.12 -6.12 19.52
CA GLN A 91 -27.64 -7.46 19.80
C GLN A 91 -26.95 -8.54 18.96
N SER A 92 -26.70 -8.29 17.68
CA SER A 92 -25.98 -9.20 16.80
C SER A 92 -24.58 -9.50 17.30
N LEU A 93 -23.85 -8.49 17.77
CA LEU A 93 -22.51 -8.65 18.35
C LEU A 93 -22.54 -9.48 19.64
N ILE A 94 -23.51 -9.27 20.52
CA ILE A 94 -23.68 -10.07 21.73
C ILE A 94 -23.93 -11.54 21.34
N LEU A 95 -24.83 -11.80 20.41
CA LEU A 95 -25.13 -13.16 19.95
C LEU A 95 -23.91 -13.84 19.31
N THR A 96 -23.05 -13.08 18.66
CA THR A 96 -21.89 -13.62 17.95
C THR A 96 -20.71 -13.89 18.88
N TYR A 97 -20.43 -12.97 19.82
CA TYR A 97 -19.18 -12.98 20.59
C TYR A 97 -19.32 -13.38 22.04
N GLU A 98 -20.53 -13.33 22.62
CA GLU A 98 -20.73 -13.73 24.00
C GLU A 98 -20.79 -15.26 24.15
N LEU A 99 -19.91 -15.80 24.98
CA LEU A 99 -19.80 -17.24 25.21
C LEU A 99 -20.56 -17.70 26.46
N ASN A 100 -20.92 -16.79 27.37
CA ASN A 100 -21.73 -17.11 28.54
C ASN A 100 -23.20 -17.21 28.16
N GLU A 101 -23.79 -18.41 28.27
CA GLU A 101 -25.16 -18.69 27.84
C GLU A 101 -26.21 -17.80 28.54
N TRP A 102 -26.01 -17.54 29.84
CA TRP A 102 -26.92 -16.68 30.58
C TRP A 102 -26.86 -15.23 30.08
N ALA A 103 -25.64 -14.69 29.91
CA ALA A 103 -25.44 -13.34 29.43
C ALA A 103 -25.96 -13.18 28.01
N GLN A 104 -25.65 -14.10 27.10
CA GLN A 104 -26.12 -14.12 25.72
C GLN A 104 -27.67 -14.12 25.67
N LYS A 105 -28.31 -15.02 26.44
CA LYS A 105 -29.79 -15.14 26.51
C LYS A 105 -30.47 -13.89 27.06
N ASN A 106 -29.82 -13.19 27.98
CA ASN A 106 -30.32 -11.96 28.57
C ASN A 106 -29.82 -10.69 27.85
N GLN A 107 -29.13 -10.84 26.72
CA GLN A 107 -28.60 -9.75 25.90
C GLN A 107 -27.61 -8.84 26.64
N PHE A 108 -26.73 -9.45 27.38
CA PHE A 108 -25.58 -8.83 28.02
C PHE A 108 -24.28 -9.32 27.40
N MET A 109 -23.25 -8.49 27.43
CA MET A 109 -21.90 -8.85 27.04
C MET A 109 -20.98 -8.78 28.27
N THR A 110 -20.35 -9.89 28.60
CA THR A 110 -19.33 -9.96 29.65
C THR A 110 -17.99 -9.39 29.19
N PRO A 111 -17.03 -9.14 30.10
CA PRO A 111 -15.67 -8.75 29.70
C PRO A 111 -15.01 -9.73 28.70
N ASN A 112 -15.29 -11.03 28.83
CA ASN A 112 -14.78 -12.03 27.88
C ASN A 112 -15.41 -11.88 26.49
N GLY A 113 -16.72 -11.70 26.41
CA GLY A 113 -17.42 -11.45 25.14
C GLY A 113 -16.94 -10.17 24.47
N PHE A 114 -16.75 -9.11 25.26
CA PHE A 114 -16.17 -7.86 24.78
C PHE A 114 -14.74 -8.03 24.24
N THR A 115 -13.90 -8.76 24.96
CA THR A 115 -12.53 -9.06 24.50
C THR A 115 -12.56 -9.87 23.20
N MET A 116 -13.44 -10.86 23.07
CA MET A 116 -13.59 -11.64 21.83
C MET A 116 -13.97 -10.75 20.64
N TYR A 117 -14.90 -9.83 20.85
CA TYR A 117 -15.27 -8.85 19.83
C TYR A 117 -14.12 -7.91 19.48
N MET A 118 -13.46 -7.34 20.49
CA MET A 118 -12.33 -6.40 20.28
C MET A 118 -11.16 -7.04 19.54
N LEU A 119 -10.92 -8.34 19.71
CA LEU A 119 -9.86 -9.10 19.03
C LEU A 119 -10.29 -9.67 17.67
N SER A 120 -11.56 -9.54 17.33
CA SER A 120 -12.11 -10.11 16.10
C SER A 120 -11.64 -9.35 14.84
N LYS A 121 -11.82 -9.98 13.68
CA LYS A 121 -11.59 -9.31 12.39
C LYS A 121 -12.54 -8.14 12.15
N GLU A 122 -13.72 -8.15 12.76
CA GLU A 122 -14.69 -7.07 12.64
C GLU A 122 -14.21 -5.78 13.29
N ASN A 123 -13.33 -5.86 14.29
CA ASN A 123 -12.76 -4.68 14.95
C ASN A 123 -11.37 -4.28 14.43
N CYS A 124 -10.98 -4.68 13.24
CA CYS A 124 -9.70 -4.25 12.67
C CYS A 124 -9.75 -2.77 12.22
N VAL A 125 -8.56 -2.18 12.07
CA VAL A 125 -8.40 -0.77 11.67
C VAL A 125 -8.87 -0.48 10.24
N LEU A 126 -8.82 -1.47 9.35
CA LEU A 126 -9.28 -1.35 7.98
C LEU A 126 -10.81 -1.43 7.91
N ASN A 127 -11.42 -0.50 7.17
CA ASN A 127 -12.84 -0.58 6.87
C ASN A 127 -13.17 -1.90 6.13
N PRO A 128 -14.05 -2.77 6.69
CA PRO A 128 -14.37 -4.07 6.08
C PRO A 128 -14.97 -3.95 4.68
N GLU A 129 -15.71 -2.88 4.40
CA GLU A 129 -16.25 -2.62 3.05
C GLU A 129 -15.15 -2.42 2.01
N HIS A 130 -14.00 -1.90 2.42
CA HIS A 130 -12.85 -1.71 1.55
C HIS A 130 -12.04 -2.99 1.30
N ALA A 131 -12.28 -4.03 2.08
CA ALA A 131 -11.67 -5.35 1.86
C ALA A 131 -12.26 -6.12 0.66
N ARG A 132 -13.33 -5.59 0.06
CA ARG A 132 -13.93 -6.07 -1.19
C ARG A 132 -13.86 -5.00 -2.28
N VAL A 133 -14.14 -5.38 -3.53
CA VAL A 133 -14.27 -4.40 -4.61
C VAL A 133 -15.51 -3.55 -4.35
N TYR A 134 -15.31 -2.29 -4.03
CA TYR A 134 -16.37 -1.32 -3.69
C TYR A 134 -16.32 -0.07 -4.56
N GLN A 135 -15.17 0.19 -5.20
CA GLN A 135 -15.00 1.35 -6.08
C GLN A 135 -15.69 1.10 -7.43
N ASP A 136 -16.09 2.18 -8.07
CA ASP A 136 -16.60 2.13 -9.44
C ASP A 136 -15.47 1.70 -10.39
N MET A 137 -15.65 0.60 -11.10
CA MET A 137 -14.67 0.02 -12.02
C MET A 137 -14.99 0.34 -13.49
N THR A 138 -15.94 1.24 -13.74
CA THR A 138 -16.40 1.62 -15.09
C THR A 138 -15.79 2.91 -15.64
N HIS A 139 -14.83 3.51 -14.91
CA HIS A 139 -14.05 4.64 -15.41
C HIS A 139 -12.97 4.17 -16.39
N PRO A 140 -12.44 5.06 -17.26
CA PRO A 140 -11.30 4.74 -18.11
C PRO A 140 -10.09 4.27 -17.31
N LEU A 141 -9.26 3.39 -17.88
CA LEU A 141 -8.04 2.87 -17.23
C LEU A 141 -7.15 3.99 -16.64
N ALA A 142 -7.10 5.15 -17.30
CA ALA A 142 -6.30 6.29 -16.82
C ALA A 142 -6.74 6.84 -15.46
N HIS A 143 -7.95 6.53 -15.01
CA HIS A 143 -8.49 6.98 -13.72
C HIS A 143 -8.11 6.10 -12.53
N TYR A 144 -7.25 5.10 -12.71
CA TYR A 144 -6.84 4.17 -11.65
C TYR A 144 -5.33 4.18 -11.42
N PHE A 145 -4.92 4.02 -10.19
CA PHE A 145 -3.60 3.50 -9.87
C PHE A 145 -3.60 1.99 -10.14
N ILE A 146 -2.51 1.48 -10.69
CA ILE A 146 -2.37 0.11 -11.17
C ILE A 146 -1.13 -0.52 -10.55
N SER A 147 -1.30 -1.55 -9.71
CA SER A 147 -0.18 -2.27 -9.08
C SER A 147 0.75 -2.85 -10.13
N SER A 148 2.02 -2.48 -10.11
CA SER A 148 2.97 -2.75 -11.20
C SER A 148 4.34 -3.21 -10.70
N SER A 149 4.90 -4.20 -11.39
CA SER A 149 6.20 -4.80 -11.10
C SER A 149 7.21 -4.47 -12.21
N HIS A 150 8.39 -4.04 -11.79
CA HIS A 150 9.56 -3.79 -12.66
C HIS A 150 10.42 -5.04 -12.73
N ASN A 151 10.93 -5.39 -13.92
CA ASN A 151 11.80 -6.53 -14.18
C ASN A 151 11.38 -7.76 -13.36
N THR A 152 10.13 -8.14 -13.53
CA THR A 152 9.41 -9.11 -12.70
C THR A 152 10.11 -10.45 -12.56
N TYR A 153 10.84 -10.88 -13.59
CA TYR A 153 11.57 -12.15 -13.67
C TYR A 153 12.76 -12.27 -12.69
N LEU A 154 13.30 -11.13 -12.16
CA LEU A 154 14.45 -11.13 -11.27
C LEU A 154 14.11 -11.52 -9.84
N THR A 155 14.95 -12.39 -9.26
CA THR A 155 14.82 -12.82 -7.86
C THR A 155 15.65 -12.00 -6.89
N LYS A 156 16.70 -11.29 -7.41
CA LYS A 156 17.68 -10.53 -6.63
C LYS A 156 18.07 -9.23 -7.34
N ASP A 157 19.37 -8.99 -7.48
CA ASP A 157 19.93 -7.79 -8.09
C ASP A 157 19.79 -7.76 -9.63
N GLN A 158 20.06 -6.58 -10.22
CA GLN A 158 19.89 -6.33 -11.66
C GLN A 158 21.04 -6.86 -12.52
N LEU A 159 22.16 -7.27 -11.94
CA LEU A 159 23.39 -7.60 -12.68
C LEU A 159 23.69 -9.09 -12.73
N THR A 160 23.48 -9.80 -11.62
CA THR A 160 23.85 -11.22 -11.45
C THR A 160 22.71 -12.05 -10.89
N GLY A 161 21.55 -11.45 -10.65
CA GLY A 161 20.38 -12.12 -10.11
C GLY A 161 19.87 -13.24 -11.03
N ASP A 162 19.29 -14.27 -10.43
CA ASP A 162 18.64 -15.34 -11.19
C ASP A 162 17.30 -14.86 -11.73
N SER A 163 16.99 -15.21 -12.98
CA SER A 163 15.65 -15.09 -13.55
C SER A 163 14.86 -16.36 -13.26
N SER A 164 13.57 -16.19 -12.91
CA SER A 164 12.68 -17.29 -12.55
C SER A 164 11.23 -16.95 -12.92
N ILE A 165 10.41 -17.98 -13.04
CA ILE A 165 8.95 -17.85 -13.18
C ILE A 165 8.27 -17.57 -11.84
N GLU A 166 8.89 -17.93 -10.72
CA GLU A 166 8.33 -17.79 -9.37
C GLU A 166 7.96 -16.33 -9.00
N PRO A 167 8.78 -15.31 -9.32
CA PRO A 167 8.40 -13.92 -9.06
C PRO A 167 7.12 -13.48 -9.78
N TYR A 168 6.83 -14.00 -10.97
CA TYR A 168 5.56 -13.75 -11.67
C TYR A 168 4.38 -14.33 -10.88
N ILE A 169 4.49 -15.56 -10.40
CA ILE A 169 3.47 -16.22 -9.58
C ILE A 169 3.20 -15.39 -8.32
N ARG A 170 4.26 -14.97 -7.65
CA ARG A 170 4.17 -14.16 -6.43
C ARG A 170 3.52 -12.81 -6.68
N ALA A 171 3.96 -12.07 -7.70
CA ALA A 171 3.40 -10.78 -8.05
C ALA A 171 1.90 -10.89 -8.40
N LEU A 172 1.51 -11.86 -9.21
CA LEU A 172 0.11 -12.07 -9.60
C LEU A 172 -0.78 -12.48 -8.43
N ASN A 173 -0.29 -13.33 -7.53
CA ASN A 173 -1.01 -13.74 -6.32
C ASN A 173 -1.21 -12.57 -5.33
N HIS A 174 -0.35 -11.55 -5.37
CA HIS A 174 -0.51 -10.32 -4.60
C HIS A 174 -1.35 -9.24 -5.33
N GLY A 175 -1.98 -9.57 -6.45
CA GLY A 175 -2.85 -8.66 -7.17
C GLY A 175 -2.15 -7.71 -8.13
N CYS A 176 -0.88 -7.89 -8.44
CA CYS A 176 -0.16 -7.09 -9.44
C CYS A 176 -0.85 -7.16 -10.81
N ARG A 177 -1.02 -6.00 -11.47
CA ARG A 177 -1.76 -5.90 -12.74
C ARG A 177 -0.92 -5.41 -13.92
N CYS A 178 0.36 -5.16 -13.72
CA CYS A 178 1.32 -4.93 -14.80
C CYS A 178 2.62 -5.64 -14.45
N VAL A 179 3.05 -6.57 -15.30
CA VAL A 179 4.31 -7.32 -15.17
C VAL A 179 5.18 -7.07 -16.39
N GLU A 180 6.48 -7.17 -16.22
CA GLU A 180 7.47 -6.85 -17.24
C GLU A 180 8.18 -8.10 -17.77
N LEU A 181 8.39 -8.13 -19.08
CA LEU A 181 9.05 -9.19 -19.80
C LEU A 181 10.10 -8.58 -20.76
N ASP A 182 11.38 -8.72 -20.43
CA ASP A 182 12.49 -8.30 -21.28
C ASP A 182 12.88 -9.44 -22.21
N CYS A 183 12.47 -9.31 -23.48
CA CYS A 183 12.52 -10.37 -24.45
C CYS A 183 13.72 -10.24 -25.36
N TRP A 184 14.48 -11.31 -25.47
CA TRP A 184 15.70 -11.41 -26.26
C TRP A 184 15.70 -12.66 -27.12
N ASP A 185 16.47 -12.65 -28.22
CA ASP A 185 16.66 -13.83 -29.02
C ASP A 185 17.31 -14.95 -28.19
N GLY A 186 16.68 -16.09 -28.19
CA GLY A 186 17.21 -17.31 -27.62
C GLY A 186 17.70 -18.29 -28.69
N ASP A 187 18.28 -19.39 -28.22
CA ASP A 187 18.75 -20.46 -29.10
C ASP A 187 17.59 -21.17 -29.81
N LYS A 188 17.84 -21.71 -30.98
CA LYS A 188 16.88 -22.50 -31.79
C LYS A 188 15.60 -21.72 -32.15
N GLY A 189 15.66 -20.39 -32.19
CA GLY A 189 14.51 -19.57 -32.55
C GLY A 189 13.50 -19.38 -31.40
N GLU A 190 13.82 -19.75 -30.17
CA GLU A 190 12.95 -19.65 -29.01
C GLU A 190 13.30 -18.43 -28.17
N PRO A 191 12.40 -17.41 -28.02
CA PRO A 191 12.66 -16.22 -27.24
C PRO A 191 12.91 -16.53 -25.75
N VAL A 192 13.78 -15.74 -25.13
CA VAL A 192 14.12 -15.84 -23.71
C VAL A 192 13.89 -14.52 -23.00
N ILE A 193 13.76 -14.58 -21.68
CA ILE A 193 13.60 -13.42 -20.80
C ILE A 193 14.81 -13.36 -19.86
N TYR A 194 15.48 -12.24 -19.84
CA TYR A 194 16.51 -11.88 -18.89
C TYR A 194 16.84 -10.40 -18.99
N HIS A 195 17.61 -9.86 -18.03
CA HIS A 195 18.07 -8.48 -18.08
C HIS A 195 19.26 -8.35 -19.04
N GLY A 196 19.03 -7.76 -20.20
CA GLY A 196 20.01 -7.68 -21.27
C GLY A 196 21.32 -7.00 -20.87
N HIS A 197 22.43 -7.43 -21.53
CA HIS A 197 23.77 -6.93 -21.25
C HIS A 197 24.28 -7.15 -19.81
N THR A 198 23.66 -8.07 -19.07
CA THR A 198 24.05 -8.47 -17.71
C THR A 198 24.36 -9.96 -17.63
N LEU A 199 24.76 -10.41 -16.44
CA LEU A 199 25.03 -11.83 -16.15
C LEU A 199 23.81 -12.54 -15.55
N THR A 200 22.64 -11.92 -15.59
CA THR A 200 21.40 -12.55 -15.11
C THR A 200 21.07 -13.80 -15.92
N SER A 201 20.53 -14.82 -15.28
CA SER A 201 20.16 -16.05 -15.97
C SER A 201 18.95 -15.85 -16.89
N LYS A 202 18.79 -16.77 -17.87
CA LYS A 202 17.71 -16.70 -18.88
C LYS A 202 16.62 -17.72 -18.58
N ILE A 203 15.37 -17.35 -18.83
CA ILE A 203 14.23 -18.25 -18.77
C ILE A 203 13.47 -18.20 -20.11
N PRO A 204 12.87 -19.32 -20.56
CA PRO A 204 12.08 -19.33 -21.79
C PRO A 204 10.85 -18.44 -21.70
N PHE A 205 10.61 -17.62 -22.73
CA PHE A 205 9.42 -16.78 -22.84
C PHE A 205 8.13 -17.61 -22.71
N VAL A 206 8.07 -18.76 -23.36
CA VAL A 206 6.92 -19.66 -23.33
C VAL A 206 6.54 -20.07 -21.91
N ASN A 207 7.51 -20.35 -21.04
CA ASN A 207 7.27 -20.76 -19.65
C ASN A 207 6.61 -19.64 -18.84
N VAL A 208 7.02 -18.39 -19.08
CA VAL A 208 6.42 -17.22 -18.43
C VAL A 208 4.97 -17.02 -18.88
N ILE A 209 4.68 -17.18 -20.17
CA ILE A 209 3.32 -17.04 -20.71
C ILE A 209 2.40 -18.13 -20.17
N GLU A 210 2.89 -19.37 -20.02
CA GLU A 210 2.12 -20.46 -19.39
C GLU A 210 1.76 -20.14 -17.93
N VAL A 211 2.71 -19.61 -17.15
CA VAL A 211 2.47 -19.16 -15.78
C VAL A 211 1.46 -18.01 -15.74
N ILE A 212 1.59 -17.05 -16.63
CA ILE A 212 0.62 -15.95 -16.74
C ILE A 212 -0.78 -16.46 -17.03
N LYS A 213 -0.92 -17.40 -17.96
CA LYS A 213 -2.21 -18.04 -18.25
C LYS A 213 -2.86 -18.64 -17.00
N GLU A 214 -2.06 -19.30 -16.18
CA GLU A 214 -2.56 -19.98 -14.97
C GLU A 214 -2.92 -19.01 -13.86
N TYR A 215 -2.08 -17.99 -13.60
CA TYR A 215 -2.19 -17.14 -12.41
C TYR A 215 -2.80 -15.76 -12.64
N ALA A 216 -2.95 -15.30 -13.88
CA ALA A 216 -3.39 -13.95 -14.21
C ALA A 216 -4.65 -13.50 -13.46
N PHE A 217 -5.63 -14.39 -13.30
CA PHE A 217 -6.95 -14.07 -12.77
C PHE A 217 -7.33 -14.85 -11.49
N LYS A 218 -6.34 -15.43 -10.78
CA LYS A 218 -6.58 -16.10 -9.49
C LYS A 218 -6.88 -15.10 -8.37
N ALA A 219 -6.11 -14.01 -8.29
CA ALA A 219 -6.24 -13.01 -7.24
C ALA A 219 -7.13 -11.82 -7.63
N SER A 220 -7.27 -11.53 -8.92
CA SER A 220 -8.05 -10.40 -9.43
C SER A 220 -8.62 -10.72 -10.81
N PRO A 221 -9.89 -10.40 -11.07
CA PRO A 221 -10.51 -10.62 -12.38
C PRO A 221 -10.22 -9.49 -13.37
N TYR A 222 -9.62 -8.39 -12.93
CA TYR A 222 -9.38 -7.20 -13.73
C TYR A 222 -8.16 -7.36 -14.64
N PRO A 223 -8.04 -6.52 -15.70
CA PRO A 223 -7.07 -6.77 -16.77
C PRO A 223 -5.63 -6.80 -16.27
N LEU A 224 -4.83 -7.68 -16.88
CA LEU A 224 -3.39 -7.76 -16.71
C LEU A 224 -2.70 -7.15 -17.91
N ILE A 225 -1.73 -6.28 -17.68
CA ILE A 225 -0.90 -5.65 -18.71
C ILE A 225 0.46 -6.35 -18.74
N LEU A 226 0.86 -6.83 -19.91
CA LEU A 226 2.20 -7.35 -20.18
C LEU A 226 3.05 -6.23 -20.77
N SER A 227 3.95 -5.69 -19.99
CA SER A 227 4.91 -4.68 -20.46
C SER A 227 6.08 -5.39 -21.14
N LEU A 228 6.07 -5.40 -22.47
CA LEU A 228 7.13 -6.02 -23.25
C LEU A 228 8.25 -5.01 -23.51
N GLU A 229 9.47 -5.35 -23.08
CA GLU A 229 10.70 -4.72 -23.54
C GLU A 229 11.32 -5.66 -24.58
N ASN A 230 11.11 -5.33 -25.87
CA ASN A 230 11.35 -6.23 -26.97
C ASN A 230 12.70 -5.95 -27.67
N HIS A 231 13.63 -6.88 -27.58
CA HIS A 231 14.93 -6.87 -28.23
C HIS A 231 15.11 -8.05 -29.22
N CYS A 232 14.02 -8.73 -29.53
CA CYS A 232 14.06 -9.88 -30.43
C CYS A 232 14.19 -9.47 -31.91
N SER A 233 14.74 -10.38 -32.71
CA SER A 233 14.63 -10.36 -34.17
C SER A 233 13.18 -10.45 -34.61
N VAL A 234 12.87 -10.04 -35.83
CA VAL A 234 11.50 -10.11 -36.41
C VAL A 234 10.98 -11.53 -36.37
N GLU A 235 11.84 -12.51 -36.66
CA GLU A 235 11.51 -13.95 -36.66
C GLU A 235 11.07 -14.42 -35.27
N GLN A 236 11.81 -14.06 -34.23
CA GLN A 236 11.47 -14.43 -32.85
C GLN A 236 10.30 -13.62 -32.28
N GLN A 237 10.11 -12.38 -32.72
CA GLN A 237 8.88 -11.63 -32.41
C GLN A 237 7.63 -12.32 -32.95
N THR A 238 7.72 -12.90 -34.14
CA THR A 238 6.63 -13.71 -34.71
C THR A 238 6.35 -14.94 -33.85
N VAL A 239 7.39 -15.60 -33.33
CA VAL A 239 7.24 -16.71 -32.35
C VAL A 239 6.57 -16.23 -31.08
N MET A 240 6.97 -15.08 -30.52
CA MET A 240 6.31 -14.48 -29.36
C MET A 240 4.82 -14.28 -29.59
N ALA A 241 4.45 -13.70 -30.73
CA ALA A 241 3.04 -13.47 -31.07
C ALA A 241 2.26 -14.77 -31.20
N GLN A 242 2.83 -15.80 -31.82
CA GLN A 242 2.21 -17.11 -31.91
C GLN A 242 2.01 -17.77 -30.55
N GLN A 243 3.01 -17.72 -29.67
CA GLN A 243 2.92 -18.26 -28.30
C GLN A 243 1.88 -17.51 -27.46
N LEU A 244 1.83 -16.18 -27.54
CA LEU A 244 0.80 -15.37 -26.88
C LEU A 244 -0.60 -15.78 -27.32
N ARG A 245 -0.83 -15.88 -28.64
CA ARG A 245 -2.15 -16.28 -29.18
C ARG A 245 -2.54 -17.71 -28.80
N SER A 246 -1.63 -18.66 -28.98
CA SER A 246 -1.93 -20.09 -28.78
C SER A 246 -2.12 -20.43 -27.29
N ILE A 247 -1.32 -19.83 -26.39
CA ILE A 247 -1.36 -20.15 -24.95
C ILE A 247 -2.48 -19.39 -24.26
N LEU A 248 -2.58 -18.07 -24.48
CA LEU A 248 -3.56 -17.24 -23.78
C LEU A 248 -4.97 -17.34 -24.38
N GLY A 249 -5.08 -17.64 -25.66
CA GLY A 249 -6.38 -17.81 -26.32
C GLY A 249 -7.30 -16.59 -26.15
N ASP A 250 -8.52 -16.84 -25.73
CA ASP A 250 -9.56 -15.80 -25.57
C ASP A 250 -9.26 -14.77 -24.46
N LYS A 251 -8.30 -15.06 -23.58
CA LYS A 251 -7.85 -14.09 -22.57
C LYS A 251 -7.03 -12.96 -23.18
N LEU A 252 -6.36 -13.21 -24.30
CA LEU A 252 -5.55 -12.20 -24.98
C LEU A 252 -6.43 -11.20 -25.73
N LEU A 253 -6.29 -9.91 -25.42
CA LEU A 253 -6.96 -8.87 -26.18
C LEU A 253 -6.19 -8.63 -27.50
N THR A 254 -6.84 -8.92 -28.63
CA THR A 254 -6.24 -8.81 -29.98
C THR A 254 -6.87 -7.73 -30.84
N LYS A 255 -8.03 -7.22 -30.43
CA LYS A 255 -8.80 -6.19 -31.19
C LYS A 255 -9.46 -5.24 -30.20
N PRO A 256 -9.74 -3.99 -30.63
CA PRO A 256 -10.55 -3.06 -29.84
C PRO A 256 -11.92 -3.68 -29.51
N LEU A 257 -12.43 -3.34 -28.34
CA LEU A 257 -13.76 -3.76 -27.90
C LEU A 257 -14.83 -3.05 -28.76
N GLY A 258 -15.82 -3.81 -29.21
CA GLY A 258 -16.92 -3.26 -29.99
C GLY A 258 -17.78 -2.29 -29.19
N GLY A 259 -18.24 -1.19 -29.82
CA GLY A 259 -19.14 -0.22 -29.19
C GLY A 259 -18.44 0.88 -28.37
N LEU A 260 -17.12 0.83 -28.25
CA LEU A 260 -16.33 1.89 -27.60
C LEU A 260 -15.63 2.76 -28.64
N ASP A 261 -15.39 4.03 -28.29
CA ASP A 261 -14.55 4.91 -29.10
C ASP A 261 -13.12 4.34 -29.15
N PRO A 262 -12.59 4.05 -30.36
CA PRO A 262 -11.26 3.48 -30.51
C PRO A 262 -10.12 4.36 -29.99
N HIS A 263 -10.38 5.65 -29.76
CA HIS A 263 -9.40 6.62 -29.24
C HIS A 263 -9.48 6.81 -27.72
N SER A 264 -10.47 6.21 -27.07
CA SER A 264 -10.66 6.26 -25.61
C SER A 264 -10.16 4.97 -24.96
N LEU A 265 -9.72 5.07 -23.70
CA LEU A 265 -9.38 3.89 -22.91
C LEU A 265 -10.65 3.23 -22.36
N PRO A 266 -10.76 1.91 -22.47
CA PRO A 266 -11.82 1.16 -21.81
C PRO A 266 -11.63 1.16 -20.30
N SER A 267 -12.66 0.72 -19.59
CA SER A 267 -12.61 0.57 -18.13
C SER A 267 -12.01 -0.79 -17.73
N PRO A 268 -11.57 -0.93 -16.47
CA PRO A 268 -11.23 -2.24 -15.92
C PRO A 268 -12.38 -3.25 -16.01
N GLU A 269 -13.64 -2.81 -15.86
CA GLU A 269 -14.82 -3.67 -16.00
C GLU A 269 -15.01 -4.17 -17.43
N ASP A 270 -14.83 -3.30 -18.43
CA ASP A 270 -14.89 -3.70 -19.86
C ASP A 270 -13.84 -4.74 -20.22
N LEU A 271 -12.66 -4.67 -19.57
CA LEU A 271 -11.50 -5.53 -19.83
C LEU A 271 -11.38 -6.70 -18.86
N LYS A 272 -12.40 -6.99 -18.09
CA LYS A 272 -12.39 -8.08 -17.12
C LYS A 272 -12.03 -9.41 -17.78
N GLY A 273 -11.06 -10.12 -17.22
CA GLY A 273 -10.55 -11.38 -17.77
C GLY A 273 -9.67 -11.26 -19.01
N LYS A 274 -9.24 -10.02 -19.37
CA LYS A 274 -8.39 -9.76 -20.54
C LYS A 274 -6.95 -9.46 -20.16
N ILE A 275 -6.04 -9.90 -21.03
CA ILE A 275 -4.61 -9.64 -20.96
C ILE A 275 -4.25 -8.72 -22.12
N LEU A 276 -3.63 -7.56 -21.80
CA LEU A 276 -3.21 -6.55 -22.77
C LEU A 276 -1.70 -6.61 -22.96
N VAL A 277 -1.26 -6.36 -24.19
CA VAL A 277 0.15 -6.21 -24.54
C VAL A 277 0.50 -4.72 -24.61
N LYS A 278 1.45 -4.28 -23.80
CA LYS A 278 2.07 -2.95 -23.90
C LYS A 278 3.37 -3.09 -24.70
N GLY A 279 3.47 -2.35 -25.78
CA GLY A 279 4.66 -2.36 -26.62
C GLY A 279 4.60 -1.28 -27.71
N LYS A 280 5.64 -1.24 -28.54
CA LYS A 280 5.66 -0.39 -29.74
C LYS A 280 4.71 -0.93 -30.80
N LYS A 281 4.17 -0.04 -31.62
CA LYS A 281 3.25 -0.37 -32.72
C LYS A 281 3.72 0.28 -34.01
N GLU A 282 3.68 -0.45 -35.12
CA GLU A 282 3.86 0.15 -36.45
C GLU A 282 2.63 0.97 -36.82
N HIS A 283 2.83 2.24 -37.10
CA HIS A 283 1.80 3.05 -37.73
C HIS A 283 1.79 2.69 -39.22
N GLY A 284 0.67 2.23 -39.72
CA GLY A 284 0.48 2.01 -41.16
C GLY A 284 0.85 3.30 -41.91
N ALA A 285 1.68 3.17 -42.95
CA ALA A 285 2.11 4.27 -43.76
C ALA A 285 0.89 4.95 -44.38
N VAL A 286 0.49 6.10 -43.84
CA VAL A 286 -0.34 7.06 -44.55
C VAL A 286 0.59 7.75 -45.54
N GLU A 287 0.41 7.46 -46.84
CA GLU A 287 1.16 8.10 -47.91
C GLU A 287 1.00 9.63 -47.77
N GLY A 288 2.09 10.31 -47.46
CA GLY A 288 2.18 11.77 -47.52
C GLY A 288 2.80 12.51 -46.34
N SER A 289 3.35 11.88 -45.33
CA SER A 289 4.06 12.58 -44.25
C SER A 289 5.45 11.98 -44.06
N SER A 290 6.48 12.66 -44.53
CA SER A 290 7.87 12.39 -44.23
C SER A 290 8.17 12.80 -42.76
N SER A 291 7.75 12.02 -41.81
CA SER A 291 8.29 12.08 -40.45
C SER A 291 9.22 10.89 -40.25
N THR A 292 10.51 11.15 -40.43
CA THR A 292 11.57 10.28 -39.90
C THR A 292 11.33 10.13 -38.38
N SER A 293 10.70 9.04 -37.99
CA SER A 293 10.66 8.66 -36.57
C SER A 293 12.07 8.27 -36.16
N GLU A 294 12.81 9.20 -35.58
CA GLU A 294 13.99 8.88 -34.82
C GLU A 294 13.54 8.00 -33.63
N LEU A 295 13.80 6.71 -33.75
CA LEU A 295 13.69 5.76 -32.68
C LEU A 295 14.79 6.09 -31.66
N SER A 296 14.50 7.01 -30.73
CA SER A 296 15.34 7.17 -29.55
C SER A 296 15.07 5.99 -28.62
N SER A 297 16.07 5.15 -28.45
CA SER A 297 16.17 4.16 -27.38
C SER A 297 16.26 4.90 -26.04
N SER A 298 15.17 5.12 -25.35
CA SER A 298 15.13 5.78 -24.04
C SER A 298 14.97 4.83 -22.87
N ASP A 299 15.16 3.53 -23.07
CA ASP A 299 15.14 2.55 -21.99
C ASP A 299 16.54 2.07 -21.56
N GLU A 300 17.63 2.73 -22.03
CA GLU A 300 18.99 2.39 -21.62
C GLU A 300 19.77 3.62 -21.16
N GLU A 301 19.81 3.84 -19.86
CA GLU A 301 20.92 4.50 -19.20
C GLU A 301 21.82 3.46 -18.50
N ALA A 302 22.36 2.53 -19.27
CA ALA A 302 23.42 1.65 -18.82
C ALA A 302 24.71 1.93 -19.61
N SER A 303 25.69 2.52 -18.90
CA SER A 303 27.12 2.61 -19.28
C SER A 303 27.49 3.53 -20.45
N ARG A 304 27.61 4.82 -20.17
CA ARG A 304 28.59 5.66 -20.87
C ARG A 304 29.97 5.49 -20.24
N THR A 305 30.63 4.37 -20.48
CA THR A 305 32.08 4.28 -20.49
C THR A 305 32.48 3.22 -21.50
N SER A 306 32.84 3.64 -22.66
CA SER A 306 33.98 3.29 -23.48
C SER A 306 33.70 3.19 -24.98
N LYS A 307 34.52 3.96 -25.68
CA LYS A 307 35.04 3.79 -27.05
C LYS A 307 34.10 4.00 -28.23
N LYS A 308 34.38 5.13 -28.89
CA LYS A 308 34.06 5.41 -30.31
C LYS A 308 34.35 4.19 -31.17
N GLY A 309 33.30 3.69 -31.79
CA GLY A 309 33.35 2.79 -32.93
C GLY A 309 32.06 3.01 -33.71
N ASP A 310 32.21 3.56 -34.94
CA ASP A 310 31.11 3.84 -35.87
C ASP A 310 30.33 2.56 -36.20
N GLN A 311 29.18 2.35 -35.55
CA GLN A 311 28.08 1.55 -36.08
C GLN A 311 26.79 2.34 -35.89
N LYS A 312 26.14 2.72 -37.00
CA LYS A 312 24.78 3.24 -37.00
C LYS A 312 23.88 2.24 -36.26
N PRO A 313 23.04 2.69 -35.31
CA PRO A 313 22.07 1.80 -34.70
C PRO A 313 21.12 1.29 -35.79
N SER A 314 21.07 -0.02 -35.98
CA SER A 314 20.09 -0.66 -36.84
C SER A 314 18.71 -0.45 -36.23
N VAL A 315 17.80 0.20 -36.95
CA VAL A 315 16.40 0.35 -36.57
C VAL A 315 15.82 -1.07 -36.43
N SER A 316 15.51 -1.51 -35.22
CA SER A 316 14.85 -2.77 -34.96
C SER A 316 13.47 -2.75 -35.61
N LYS A 317 13.26 -3.59 -36.64
CA LYS A 317 11.94 -3.74 -37.26
C LYS A 317 11.00 -4.49 -36.30
N LEU A 318 9.73 -4.07 -36.26
CA LEU A 318 8.68 -4.79 -35.54
C LEU A 318 8.07 -5.87 -36.45
N SER A 319 7.76 -7.02 -35.85
CA SER A 319 6.92 -8.02 -36.50
C SER A 319 5.50 -7.49 -36.61
N PRO A 320 4.84 -7.57 -37.78
CA PRO A 320 3.43 -7.19 -37.92
C PRO A 320 2.53 -7.96 -36.95
N GLU A 321 2.80 -9.26 -36.76
CA GLU A 321 2.03 -10.14 -35.90
C GLU A 321 2.08 -9.71 -34.43
N LEU A 322 3.26 -9.29 -33.94
CA LEU A 322 3.41 -8.78 -32.57
C LEU A 322 2.81 -7.37 -32.45
N SER A 323 3.04 -6.51 -33.42
CA SER A 323 2.48 -5.15 -33.47
C SER A 323 0.96 -5.13 -33.40
N GLU A 324 0.28 -6.06 -34.06
CA GLU A 324 -1.19 -6.20 -34.02
C GLU A 324 -1.74 -6.49 -32.62
N LEU A 325 -0.96 -7.09 -31.74
CA LEU A 325 -1.38 -7.43 -30.36
C LEU A 325 -1.42 -6.20 -29.44
N VAL A 326 -0.82 -5.09 -29.83
CA VAL A 326 -0.85 -3.83 -29.08
C VAL A 326 -2.11 -3.06 -29.44
N VAL A 327 -3.08 -2.98 -28.51
CA VAL A 327 -4.40 -2.41 -28.77
C VAL A 327 -4.60 -1.08 -28.04
N TYR A 328 -4.62 -1.08 -26.69
CA TYR A 328 -4.88 0.13 -25.88
C TYR A 328 -3.65 0.67 -25.17
N THR A 329 -2.51 0.03 -25.31
CA THR A 329 -1.29 0.32 -24.56
C THR A 329 -0.08 0.45 -25.49
N CYS A 330 -0.17 1.40 -26.43
CA CYS A 330 0.86 1.69 -27.40
C CYS A 330 1.94 2.57 -26.77
N SER A 331 3.16 2.04 -26.66
CA SER A 331 4.33 2.77 -26.14
C SER A 331 4.83 3.79 -27.15
N VAL A 332 4.94 5.06 -26.74
CA VAL A 332 5.47 6.16 -27.53
C VAL A 332 6.51 6.95 -26.73
N SER A 333 7.46 7.57 -27.46
CA SER A 333 8.42 8.48 -26.84
C SER A 333 7.72 9.78 -26.42
N PHE A 334 7.89 10.18 -25.17
CA PHE A 334 7.35 11.44 -24.66
C PHE A 334 8.11 12.63 -25.24
N LYS A 335 7.39 13.58 -25.81
CA LYS A 335 7.95 14.84 -26.35
C LYS A 335 7.63 16.03 -25.44
N SER A 336 6.37 16.25 -25.18
CA SER A 336 5.86 17.28 -24.25
C SER A 336 4.41 16.96 -23.85
N PHE A 337 3.92 17.57 -22.78
CA PHE A 337 2.52 17.43 -22.38
C PHE A 337 1.56 18.01 -23.42
N GLU A 338 1.93 19.10 -24.09
CA GLU A 338 1.15 19.69 -25.17
C GLU A 338 1.04 18.76 -26.38
N HIS A 339 2.14 18.11 -26.75
CA HIS A 339 2.15 17.13 -27.83
C HIS A 339 1.28 15.93 -27.48
N ALA A 340 1.46 15.36 -26.30
CA ALA A 340 0.70 14.20 -25.83
C ALA A 340 -0.81 14.48 -25.75
N ALA A 341 -1.21 15.70 -25.37
CA ALA A 341 -2.62 16.09 -25.28
C ALA A 341 -3.37 16.05 -26.63
N ARG A 342 -2.66 16.04 -27.75
CA ARG A 342 -3.24 15.96 -29.09
C ARG A 342 -3.37 14.52 -29.61
N ASN A 343 -2.77 13.57 -28.88
CA ASN A 343 -2.68 12.19 -29.29
C ASN A 343 -3.76 11.35 -28.61
N PRO A 344 -4.09 10.16 -29.15
CA PRO A 344 -5.08 9.27 -28.56
C PRO A 344 -4.73 8.86 -27.12
N ALA A 345 -5.74 8.59 -26.29
CA ALA A 345 -5.58 8.09 -24.95
C ALA A 345 -4.92 6.70 -24.89
N THR A 346 -4.91 5.98 -26.01
CA THR A 346 -4.29 4.65 -26.16
C THR A 346 -2.77 4.68 -26.27
N GLU A 347 -2.17 5.86 -26.41
CA GLU A 347 -0.73 6.06 -26.34
C GLU A 347 -0.30 6.25 -24.89
N LEU A 348 0.79 5.61 -24.49
CA LEU A 348 1.39 5.77 -23.17
C LEU A 348 2.90 6.01 -23.29
N SER A 349 3.44 6.73 -22.31
CA SER A 349 4.87 7.00 -22.20
C SER A 349 5.45 6.40 -20.92
N SER A 350 6.70 5.95 -21.01
CA SER A 350 7.49 5.49 -19.86
C SER A 350 8.48 6.58 -19.45
N PHE A 351 8.66 6.75 -18.15
CA PHE A 351 9.59 7.71 -17.56
C PHE A 351 10.47 7.02 -16.53
N SER A 352 11.76 7.33 -16.55
CA SER A 352 12.61 7.00 -15.40
C SER A 352 12.11 7.75 -14.15
N GLU A 353 12.42 7.23 -12.95
CA GLU A 353 12.08 7.94 -11.71
C GLU A 353 12.63 9.37 -11.69
N SER A 354 13.82 9.60 -12.24
CA SER A 354 14.47 10.92 -12.31
C SER A 354 13.73 11.88 -13.24
N ASP A 355 13.30 11.40 -14.41
CA ASP A 355 12.52 12.20 -15.35
C ASP A 355 11.13 12.52 -14.81
N ALA A 356 10.48 11.54 -14.19
CA ALA A 356 9.19 11.74 -13.55
C ALA A 356 9.27 12.78 -12.42
N THR A 357 10.27 12.67 -11.54
CA THR A 357 10.50 13.65 -10.46
C THR A 357 10.73 15.06 -11.01
N ARG A 358 11.51 15.18 -12.10
CA ARG A 358 11.71 16.47 -12.77
C ARG A 358 10.40 17.04 -13.30
N HIS A 359 9.58 16.25 -14.00
CA HIS A 359 8.29 16.69 -14.51
C HIS A 359 7.31 17.07 -13.39
N ILE A 360 7.33 16.38 -12.28
CA ILE A 360 6.51 16.71 -11.08
C ILE A 360 6.89 18.10 -10.56
N LYS A 361 8.19 18.38 -10.41
CA LYS A 361 8.69 19.66 -9.90
C LYS A 361 8.45 20.81 -10.85
N ASP A 362 8.72 20.61 -12.13
CA ASP A 362 8.69 21.69 -13.14
C ASP A 362 7.29 21.92 -13.70
N SER A 363 6.46 20.88 -13.78
CA SER A 363 5.19 20.88 -14.51
C SER A 363 4.14 19.95 -13.87
N GLY A 364 4.10 19.86 -12.54
CA GLY A 364 3.28 18.88 -11.81
C GLY A 364 1.80 18.92 -12.19
N MET A 365 1.20 20.11 -12.32
CA MET A 365 -0.18 20.27 -12.74
C MET A 365 -0.43 19.71 -14.14
N TYR A 366 0.48 19.95 -15.07
CA TYR A 366 0.37 19.42 -16.45
C TYR A 366 0.56 17.90 -16.48
N PHE A 367 1.40 17.36 -15.62
CA PHE A 367 1.57 15.92 -15.48
C PHE A 367 0.31 15.25 -14.94
N VAL A 368 -0.35 15.83 -13.94
CA VAL A 368 -1.65 15.35 -13.46
C VAL A 368 -2.71 15.38 -14.57
N ARG A 369 -2.79 16.47 -15.35
CA ARG A 369 -3.69 16.57 -16.51
C ARG A 369 -3.41 15.50 -17.55
N HIS A 370 -2.14 15.27 -17.87
CA HIS A 370 -1.73 14.20 -18.78
C HIS A 370 -2.23 12.84 -18.30
N ASN A 371 -2.05 12.54 -17.00
CA ASN A 371 -2.45 11.28 -16.37
C ASN A 371 -3.97 11.16 -16.18
N SER A 372 -4.75 12.19 -16.43
CA SER A 372 -6.20 12.10 -16.39
C SER A 372 -6.80 11.38 -17.62
N HIS A 373 -6.06 11.27 -18.71
CA HIS A 373 -6.54 10.67 -19.95
C HIS A 373 -5.58 9.70 -20.64
N GLN A 374 -4.28 9.74 -20.32
CA GLN A 374 -3.26 8.82 -20.83
C GLN A 374 -2.54 8.11 -19.69
N LEU A 375 -2.07 6.90 -19.94
CA LEU A 375 -1.27 6.14 -18.99
C LEU A 375 0.18 6.62 -18.98
N SER A 376 0.79 6.63 -17.82
CA SER A 376 2.23 6.82 -17.63
C SER A 376 2.80 5.63 -16.86
N ARG A 377 3.92 5.09 -17.32
CA ARG A 377 4.71 4.08 -16.63
C ARG A 377 5.96 4.73 -16.05
N ILE A 378 6.21 4.49 -14.76
CA ILE A 378 7.43 4.93 -14.08
C ILE A 378 8.24 3.69 -13.73
N TYR A 379 9.56 3.77 -13.90
CA TYR A 379 10.47 2.68 -13.60
C TYR A 379 11.71 3.17 -12.83
N PRO A 380 12.36 2.29 -12.03
CA PRO A 380 13.54 2.65 -11.24
C PRO A 380 14.71 3.09 -12.11
N SER A 381 15.55 3.99 -11.60
CA SER A 381 16.82 4.37 -12.24
C SER A 381 17.73 3.16 -12.44
N GLY A 382 18.43 3.13 -13.57
CA GLY A 382 19.45 2.12 -13.85
C GLY A 382 20.60 2.07 -12.83
N GLN A 383 20.73 3.10 -11.99
CA GLN A 383 21.72 3.10 -10.89
C GLN A 383 21.33 2.21 -9.70
N ARG A 384 20.08 1.74 -9.65
CA ARG A 384 19.59 0.85 -8.59
C ARG A 384 19.97 -0.60 -8.84
N LEU A 385 21.26 -0.86 -8.97
CA LEU A 385 21.80 -2.17 -9.33
C LEU A 385 21.43 -3.28 -8.34
N GLN A 386 21.22 -2.94 -7.06
CA GLN A 386 20.78 -3.85 -6.00
C GLN A 386 19.26 -3.98 -5.92
N SER A 387 18.54 -3.57 -6.97
CA SER A 387 17.06 -3.63 -7.03
C SER A 387 16.36 -2.84 -5.92
N SER A 388 16.96 -1.77 -5.43
CA SER A 388 16.28 -0.87 -4.48
C SER A 388 15.10 -0.14 -5.15
N ASN A 389 14.19 0.39 -4.37
CA ASN A 389 12.99 1.06 -4.85
C ASN A 389 13.01 2.57 -4.59
N TYR A 390 12.44 3.33 -5.52
CA TYR A 390 12.10 4.75 -5.35
C TYR A 390 10.79 4.90 -4.57
N ASN A 391 10.53 6.11 -4.05
CA ASN A 391 9.28 6.41 -3.34
C ASN A 391 8.08 6.47 -4.32
N PRO A 392 7.16 5.51 -4.27
CA PRO A 392 6.03 5.47 -5.21
C PRO A 392 5.00 6.57 -4.95
N GLN A 393 4.92 7.10 -3.73
CA GLN A 393 3.94 8.11 -3.34
C GLN A 393 4.08 9.39 -4.17
N GLU A 394 5.29 9.82 -4.48
CA GLU A 394 5.54 10.99 -5.32
C GLU A 394 4.89 10.84 -6.70
N MET A 395 4.98 9.64 -7.27
CA MET A 395 4.44 9.33 -8.59
C MET A 395 2.90 9.24 -8.56
N TRP A 396 2.33 8.64 -7.53
CA TRP A 396 0.87 8.62 -7.33
C TRP A 396 0.30 10.02 -7.11
N ASN A 397 1.01 10.89 -6.42
CA ASN A 397 0.61 12.28 -6.24
C ASN A 397 0.47 13.04 -7.57
N ALA A 398 1.23 12.66 -8.58
CA ALA A 398 1.12 13.20 -9.95
C ALA A 398 0.10 12.45 -10.81
N GLY A 399 -0.59 11.45 -10.27
CA GLY A 399 -1.61 10.66 -10.98
C GLY A 399 -1.05 9.55 -11.86
N CYS A 400 0.25 9.23 -11.79
CA CYS A 400 0.83 8.13 -12.54
C CYS A 400 0.18 6.81 -12.14
N GLN A 401 -0.18 6.00 -13.14
CA GLN A 401 -0.93 4.77 -12.94
C GLN A 401 -0.01 3.57 -12.74
N ILE A 402 0.95 3.38 -13.64
CA ILE A 402 1.85 2.22 -13.69
C ILE A 402 3.17 2.59 -13.03
N VAL A 403 3.18 2.56 -11.71
CA VAL A 403 4.36 2.88 -10.88
C VAL A 403 5.06 1.56 -10.57
N ALA A 404 6.00 1.18 -11.43
CA ALA A 404 6.65 -0.12 -11.39
C ALA A 404 7.76 -0.17 -10.33
N LEU A 405 7.69 -1.18 -9.46
CA LEU A 405 8.63 -1.40 -8.37
C LEU A 405 9.30 -2.77 -8.47
N ASN A 406 10.47 -2.88 -7.86
CA ASN A 406 11.20 -4.14 -7.68
C ASN A 406 10.55 -4.94 -6.54
N PHE A 407 9.65 -5.87 -6.87
CA PHE A 407 8.87 -6.64 -5.89
C PHE A 407 9.71 -7.59 -5.04
N GLN A 408 10.89 -7.98 -5.53
CA GLN A 408 11.84 -8.83 -4.81
C GLN A 408 12.51 -8.13 -3.62
N THR A 409 12.46 -6.81 -3.55
CA THR A 409 13.16 -6.02 -2.52
C THR A 409 12.15 -5.47 -1.52
N PRO A 410 12.10 -6.03 -0.30
CA PRO A 410 11.24 -5.52 0.76
C PRO A 410 11.72 -4.15 1.27
N GLY A 411 10.86 -3.46 1.99
CA GLY A 411 11.15 -2.18 2.62
C GLY A 411 9.97 -1.22 2.56
N GLU A 412 10.19 0.02 2.98
CA GLU A 412 9.16 1.06 3.07
C GLU A 412 8.38 1.22 1.76
N GLN A 413 9.07 1.23 0.61
CA GLN A 413 8.42 1.47 -0.69
C GLN A 413 7.44 0.34 -1.05
N MET A 414 7.81 -0.91 -0.77
CA MET A 414 6.91 -2.05 -0.97
C MET A 414 5.77 -2.08 0.06
N ASP A 415 6.01 -1.64 1.28
CA ASP A 415 4.96 -1.47 2.29
C ASP A 415 3.93 -0.42 1.84
N LEU A 416 4.40 0.71 1.28
CA LEU A 416 3.53 1.74 0.71
C LEU A 416 2.71 1.19 -0.47
N ASN A 417 3.34 0.42 -1.36
CA ASN A 417 2.65 -0.20 -2.49
C ASN A 417 1.57 -1.18 -2.03
N GLN A 418 1.90 -2.04 -1.08
CA GLN A 418 0.94 -2.97 -0.49
C GLN A 418 -0.21 -2.21 0.19
N GLY A 419 0.08 -1.14 0.92
CA GLY A 419 -0.91 -0.29 1.55
C GLY A 419 -1.83 0.42 0.56
N ARG A 420 -1.28 0.96 -0.54
CA ARG A 420 -2.08 1.60 -1.59
C ARG A 420 -3.11 0.65 -2.19
N PHE A 421 -2.72 -0.58 -2.45
CA PHE A 421 -3.56 -1.59 -3.10
C PHE A 421 -4.25 -2.55 -2.12
N LEU A 422 -4.20 -2.28 -0.81
CA LEU A 422 -4.91 -3.03 0.21
C LEU A 422 -6.43 -2.88 0.11
N GLN A 423 -6.90 -1.69 -0.27
CA GLN A 423 -8.31 -1.37 -0.50
C GLN A 423 -8.82 -1.99 -1.81
N ASN A 424 -10.13 -1.85 -2.04
CA ASN A 424 -10.81 -2.29 -3.26
C ASN A 424 -10.59 -3.79 -3.56
N GLY A 425 -10.67 -4.60 -2.51
CA GLY A 425 -10.55 -6.06 -2.61
C GLY A 425 -9.18 -6.55 -3.04
N GLN A 426 -8.12 -5.75 -2.89
CA GLN A 426 -6.76 -6.07 -3.34
C GLN A 426 -6.71 -6.47 -4.82
N CYS A 427 -7.63 -5.92 -5.64
CA CYS A 427 -7.74 -6.27 -7.05
C CYS A 427 -6.64 -5.65 -7.95
N GLY A 428 -5.76 -4.86 -7.37
CA GLY A 428 -4.64 -4.23 -8.09
C GLY A 428 -4.99 -2.95 -8.85
N TYR A 429 -6.24 -2.52 -8.77
CA TYR A 429 -6.75 -1.25 -9.29
C TYR A 429 -7.37 -0.45 -8.16
N THR A 430 -6.97 0.80 -8.00
CA THR A 430 -7.60 1.73 -7.06
C THR A 430 -7.96 3.04 -7.76
N LEU A 431 -9.22 3.47 -7.62
CA LEU A 431 -9.71 4.68 -8.26
C LEU A 431 -9.00 5.90 -7.69
N LYS A 432 -8.46 6.72 -8.57
CA LYS A 432 -7.82 7.99 -8.22
C LYS A 432 -8.86 8.98 -7.66
N PRO A 433 -8.46 9.90 -6.77
CA PRO A 433 -9.35 10.97 -6.33
C PRO A 433 -9.94 11.76 -7.52
N PRO A 434 -11.22 12.18 -7.46
CA PRO A 434 -11.88 12.85 -8.57
C PRO A 434 -11.15 14.09 -9.09
N PHE A 435 -10.49 14.84 -8.21
CA PHE A 435 -9.75 16.06 -8.58
C PHE A 435 -8.51 15.78 -9.45
N MET A 436 -8.05 14.54 -9.54
CA MET A 436 -6.96 14.12 -10.44
C MET A 436 -7.48 13.65 -11.83
N CYS A 437 -8.77 13.36 -11.93
CA CYS A 437 -9.37 12.77 -13.12
C CYS A 437 -10.12 13.78 -13.99
N GLN A 438 -10.38 14.97 -13.47
CA GLN A 438 -11.14 16.00 -14.20
C GLN A 438 -10.29 16.63 -15.29
N PRO A 439 -10.81 16.76 -16.52
CA PRO A 439 -10.15 17.53 -17.56
C PRO A 439 -9.91 18.97 -17.09
N GLY A 440 -8.69 19.46 -17.30
CA GLY A 440 -8.32 20.81 -16.90
C GLY A 440 -8.16 21.03 -15.39
N THR A 441 -7.99 19.97 -14.61
CA THR A 441 -7.69 20.08 -13.17
C THR A 441 -6.56 21.06 -12.89
N THR A 442 -6.69 21.83 -11.80
CA THR A 442 -5.66 22.75 -11.30
C THR A 442 -4.89 22.15 -10.11
N PHE A 443 -5.11 20.87 -9.81
CA PHE A 443 -4.38 20.19 -8.76
C PHE A 443 -2.88 20.16 -9.08
N ASN A 444 -2.07 20.66 -8.14
CA ASN A 444 -0.61 20.61 -8.21
C ASN A 444 -0.07 19.79 -7.06
N PRO A 445 0.59 18.65 -7.30
CA PRO A 445 1.10 17.78 -6.24
C PRO A 445 2.14 18.45 -5.35
N GLU A 446 2.90 19.44 -5.87
CA GLU A 446 3.91 20.17 -5.10
C GLU A 446 3.33 21.31 -4.24
N ASN A 447 2.11 21.73 -4.53
CA ASN A 447 1.46 22.84 -3.83
C ASN A 447 -0.03 22.56 -3.57
N VAL A 448 -0.31 21.85 -2.49
CA VAL A 448 -1.67 21.46 -2.07
C VAL A 448 -2.35 22.53 -1.19
N GLY A 449 -1.80 23.73 -1.12
CA GLY A 449 -2.31 24.80 -0.24
C GLY A 449 -3.57 25.50 -0.73
N GLY A 450 -4.78 24.95 -0.50
CA GLY A 450 -6.06 25.65 -0.74
C GLY A 450 -6.68 25.44 -2.12
N GLY A 451 -6.19 24.50 -2.93
CA GLY A 451 -6.72 24.11 -4.23
C GLY A 451 -7.56 22.83 -4.19
N PRO A 452 -7.83 22.23 -5.37
CA PRO A 452 -8.48 20.93 -5.45
C PRO A 452 -7.77 19.88 -4.59
N GLY A 453 -8.54 19.05 -3.90
CA GLY A 453 -8.01 18.01 -2.99
C GLY A 453 -7.56 18.49 -1.63
N HIS A 454 -7.49 19.81 -1.38
CA HIS A 454 -7.15 20.37 -0.07
C HIS A 454 -8.37 20.32 0.86
N ARG A 455 -8.36 19.36 1.78
CA ARG A 455 -9.41 19.14 2.79
C ARG A 455 -8.76 18.75 4.13
N PRO A 456 -8.16 19.73 4.83
CA PRO A 456 -7.39 19.44 6.03
C PRO A 456 -8.26 18.83 7.13
N VAL A 457 -7.73 17.76 7.73
CA VAL A 457 -8.32 17.06 8.86
C VAL A 457 -7.28 16.91 9.97
N LEU A 458 -7.77 16.87 11.21
CA LEU A 458 -6.95 16.51 12.37
C LEU A 458 -7.04 15.00 12.59
N PHE A 459 -5.92 14.34 12.47
CA PHE A 459 -5.75 12.90 12.75
C PHE A 459 -5.05 12.74 14.09
N THR A 460 -5.75 12.15 15.05
CA THR A 460 -5.20 11.82 16.37
C THR A 460 -5.14 10.32 16.52
N VAL A 461 -3.98 9.80 16.84
CA VAL A 461 -3.76 8.37 17.09
C VAL A 461 -3.04 8.18 18.41
N ARG A 462 -3.62 7.33 19.26
CA ARG A 462 -3.04 6.90 20.53
C ARG A 462 -2.57 5.46 20.37
N ILE A 463 -1.28 5.25 20.50
CA ILE A 463 -0.67 3.92 20.55
C ILE A 463 -0.76 3.43 21.99
N ILE A 464 -1.63 2.48 22.25
CA ILE A 464 -1.93 2.00 23.61
C ILE A 464 -0.97 0.89 23.98
N SER A 465 -0.96 -0.20 23.22
CA SER A 465 -0.17 -1.40 23.53
C SER A 465 0.15 -2.22 22.28
N ALA A 466 0.98 -3.23 22.43
CA ALA A 466 1.15 -4.29 21.45
C ALA A 466 1.03 -5.65 22.12
N GLN A 467 0.86 -6.69 21.33
CA GLN A 467 0.80 -8.08 21.78
C GLN A 467 1.63 -8.96 20.88
N GLN A 468 2.41 -9.83 21.51
CA GLN A 468 3.13 -10.95 20.90
C GLN A 468 4.01 -10.54 19.72
N LEU A 469 4.83 -9.52 19.92
CA LEU A 469 5.82 -9.08 18.95
C LEU A 469 6.87 -10.17 18.73
N PRO A 470 7.37 -10.38 17.50
CA PRO A 470 8.35 -11.41 17.19
C PRO A 470 9.74 -11.05 17.69
N LYS A 471 10.63 -12.06 17.78
CA LYS A 471 12.07 -11.85 17.88
C LYS A 471 12.67 -11.72 16.49
N PRO A 472 13.54 -10.74 16.22
CA PRO A 472 14.18 -10.57 14.93
C PRO A 472 15.22 -11.67 14.62
N GLU A 473 15.89 -12.22 15.64
CA GLU A 473 16.94 -13.22 15.49
C GLU A 473 16.69 -14.46 16.39
N TRP A 474 16.63 -15.62 15.75
CA TRP A 474 16.51 -16.91 16.44
C TRP A 474 17.77 -17.28 17.23
N ASP A 475 18.93 -16.69 16.90
CA ASP A 475 20.24 -17.05 17.45
C ASP A 475 20.59 -16.34 18.76
N LYS A 476 19.76 -15.41 19.23
CA LYS A 476 19.96 -14.72 20.52
C LYS A 476 18.83 -15.03 21.50
N PRO A 477 18.80 -16.26 22.07
CA PRO A 477 17.69 -16.67 22.96
C PRO A 477 17.56 -15.84 24.23
N SER A 478 18.60 -15.10 24.63
CA SER A 478 18.60 -14.25 25.82
C SER A 478 18.23 -12.78 25.57
N SER A 479 18.10 -12.35 24.30
CA SER A 479 17.69 -10.98 23.99
C SER A 479 16.18 -10.89 23.91
N ILE A 480 15.60 -9.97 24.68
CA ILE A 480 14.19 -9.59 24.61
C ILE A 480 14.12 -8.24 23.92
N VAL A 481 13.16 -8.07 23.01
CA VAL A 481 13.03 -6.84 22.22
C VAL A 481 12.67 -5.62 23.07
N ASP A 482 13.18 -4.46 22.67
CA ASP A 482 12.90 -3.14 23.22
C ASP A 482 12.01 -2.36 22.22
N PRO A 483 10.70 -2.71 22.09
CA PRO A 483 9.89 -2.23 20.98
C PRO A 483 9.55 -0.76 21.07
N GLN A 484 9.56 -0.09 19.92
CA GLN A 484 9.02 1.25 19.68
C GLN A 484 8.16 1.26 18.42
N VAL A 485 7.19 2.18 18.36
CA VAL A 485 6.22 2.28 17.28
C VAL A 485 6.34 3.61 16.58
N TRP A 486 6.50 3.56 15.26
CA TRP A 486 6.38 4.71 14.38
C TRP A 486 4.98 4.79 13.80
N VAL A 487 4.44 6.01 13.77
CA VAL A 487 3.27 6.37 12.99
C VAL A 487 3.72 7.34 11.92
N GLU A 488 3.52 6.97 10.68
CA GLU A 488 3.98 7.72 9.52
C GLU A 488 2.80 8.10 8.63
N ILE A 489 2.82 9.33 8.11
CA ILE A 489 1.92 9.79 7.05
C ILE A 489 2.75 9.97 5.80
N HIS A 490 2.34 9.30 4.73
CA HIS A 490 2.92 9.39 3.39
C HIS A 490 1.84 9.89 2.42
N GLY A 491 2.00 11.08 1.89
CA GLY A 491 1.01 11.72 1.03
C GLY A 491 1.60 12.85 0.20
N ALA A 492 0.84 13.93 0.05
CA ALA A 492 1.38 15.16 -0.50
C ALA A 492 2.59 15.63 0.33
N PRO A 493 3.56 16.36 -0.25
CA PRO A 493 4.78 16.76 0.46
C PRO A 493 4.51 17.45 1.82
N ILE A 494 3.46 18.27 1.90
CA ILE A 494 3.05 18.95 3.14
C ILE A 494 2.58 17.98 4.24
N ASP A 495 2.12 16.80 3.87
CA ASP A 495 1.54 15.80 4.77
C ASP A 495 2.57 14.77 5.26
N ASN A 496 3.72 14.67 4.60
CA ASN A 496 4.77 13.74 4.99
C ASN A 496 5.28 14.05 6.39
N ASN A 497 5.01 13.14 7.31
CA ASN A 497 5.38 13.30 8.72
C ASN A 497 5.50 11.93 9.38
N LYS A 498 6.36 11.83 10.38
CA LYS A 498 6.51 10.63 11.18
C LYS A 498 6.81 10.96 12.64
N LYS A 499 6.21 10.21 13.52
CA LYS A 499 6.39 10.33 14.98
C LYS A 499 6.54 8.95 15.57
N LYS A 500 7.29 8.82 16.64
CA LYS A 500 7.50 7.54 17.31
C LYS A 500 7.25 7.62 18.81
N THR A 501 6.89 6.48 19.39
CA THR A 501 6.82 6.29 20.84
C THR A 501 8.23 6.23 21.44
N PRO A 502 8.39 6.36 22.75
CA PRO A 502 9.54 5.82 23.45
C PRO A 502 9.63 4.30 23.21
N HIS A 503 10.79 3.71 23.41
CA HIS A 503 10.91 2.24 23.49
C HIS A 503 10.51 1.74 24.89
N ILE A 504 10.11 0.48 24.97
CA ILE A 504 9.84 -0.22 26.24
C ILE A 504 10.89 -1.31 26.39
N ASP A 505 11.66 -1.23 27.46
CA ASP A 505 12.74 -2.18 27.70
C ASP A 505 12.22 -3.60 27.95
N ASN A 506 12.81 -4.57 27.25
CA ASN A 506 12.66 -6.01 27.49
C ASN A 506 11.20 -6.49 27.58
N ASN A 507 10.34 -6.06 26.68
CA ASN A 507 8.96 -6.52 26.62
C ASN A 507 8.44 -6.61 25.19
N GLY A 508 8.55 -7.78 24.58
CA GLY A 508 7.93 -8.09 23.29
C GLY A 508 6.52 -8.67 23.40
N PHE A 509 6.10 -9.09 24.60
CA PHE A 509 4.84 -9.81 24.77
C PHE A 509 3.62 -8.88 24.88
N ASN A 510 3.68 -7.86 25.75
CA ASN A 510 2.56 -6.96 26.01
C ASN A 510 3.01 -5.54 26.37
N PRO A 511 3.89 -4.90 25.58
CA PRO A 511 4.36 -3.55 25.89
C PRO A 511 3.21 -2.56 25.87
N GLN A 512 3.26 -1.56 26.75
CA GLN A 512 2.26 -0.49 26.86
C GLN A 512 2.95 0.87 26.79
N TRP A 513 2.48 1.74 25.87
CA TRP A 513 3.01 3.08 25.69
C TRP A 513 2.05 4.18 26.12
N ASP A 514 0.78 4.01 25.77
CA ASP A 514 -0.26 5.02 26.00
C ASP A 514 0.14 6.42 25.47
N CYS A 515 0.73 6.45 24.28
CA CYS A 515 1.32 7.61 23.65
C CYS A 515 0.42 8.15 22.53
N THR A 516 0.09 9.44 22.59
CA THR A 516 -0.82 10.09 21.63
C THR A 516 -0.06 11.01 20.68
N PHE A 517 -0.39 10.91 19.38
CA PHE A 517 0.15 11.75 18.32
C PHE A 517 -0.98 12.48 17.58
N ASN A 518 -0.71 13.72 17.19
CA ASN A 518 -1.60 14.55 16.38
C ASN A 518 -0.91 14.87 15.06
N PHE A 519 -1.65 14.72 13.95
CA PHE A 519 -1.21 15.09 12.61
C PHE A 519 -2.29 15.94 11.96
N THR A 520 -1.88 16.97 11.23
CA THR A 520 -2.76 17.65 10.29
C THR A 520 -2.53 17.03 8.91
N VAL A 521 -3.56 16.45 8.31
CA VAL A 521 -3.50 15.85 6.98
C VAL A 521 -4.29 16.73 6.02
N HIS A 522 -3.60 17.38 5.06
CA HIS A 522 -4.16 18.38 4.16
C HIS A 522 -4.85 17.77 2.94
N ALA A 523 -4.31 16.65 2.44
CA ALA A 523 -4.86 15.91 1.32
C ALA A 523 -5.12 14.43 1.71
N PRO A 524 -6.15 14.16 2.51
CA PRO A 524 -6.42 12.82 3.04
C PRO A 524 -6.69 11.77 1.97
N ASP A 525 -7.22 12.17 0.80
CA ASP A 525 -7.50 11.24 -0.29
C ASP A 525 -6.22 10.69 -0.96
N LEU A 526 -5.06 11.33 -0.76
CA LEU A 526 -3.77 10.88 -1.27
C LEU A 526 -2.95 10.13 -0.22
N ALA A 527 -3.24 10.34 1.07
CA ALA A 527 -2.39 9.91 2.16
C ALA A 527 -2.50 8.40 2.44
N LEU A 528 -1.37 7.82 2.79
CA LEU A 528 -1.24 6.51 3.44
C LEU A 528 -0.81 6.71 4.89
N VAL A 529 -1.26 5.83 5.76
CA VAL A 529 -0.79 5.72 7.15
C VAL A 529 -0.02 4.42 7.29
N ARG A 530 1.20 4.50 7.79
CA ARG A 530 2.04 3.34 8.08
C ARG A 530 2.30 3.26 9.58
N PHE A 531 1.98 2.12 10.18
CA PHE A 531 2.39 1.73 11.52
C PHE A 531 3.58 0.80 11.38
N MET A 532 4.72 1.15 11.96
CA MET A 532 5.92 0.33 11.90
C MET A 532 6.47 0.12 13.29
N VAL A 533 6.77 -1.10 13.62
CA VAL A 533 7.33 -1.51 14.92
C VAL A 533 8.75 -2.00 14.70
N GLU A 534 9.67 -1.51 15.50
CA GLU A 534 11.07 -1.90 15.47
C GLU A 534 11.60 -2.17 16.87
N ASP A 535 12.63 -2.99 16.95
CA ASP A 535 13.44 -3.21 18.15
C ASP A 535 14.47 -2.08 18.25
N HIS A 536 14.54 -1.44 19.41
CA HIS A 536 15.51 -0.38 19.64
C HIS A 536 16.85 -0.97 20.09
N ASP A 537 17.86 -0.78 19.26
CA ASP A 537 19.22 -1.19 19.54
C ASP A 537 20.10 0.01 19.94
N TYR A 538 20.86 -0.14 21.03
CA TYR A 538 21.80 0.88 21.48
C TYR A 538 23.10 0.92 20.69
N THR A 539 23.47 -0.15 20.02
CA THR A 539 24.78 -0.36 19.41
C THR A 539 24.77 -0.62 17.92
N SER A 540 23.62 -0.92 17.35
CA SER A 540 23.40 -1.22 15.95
C SER A 540 22.21 -0.46 15.38
N SER A 541 21.89 -0.70 14.09
CA SER A 541 20.63 -0.24 13.51
C SER A 541 19.47 -0.99 14.14
N ASN A 542 18.34 -0.33 14.35
CA ASN A 542 17.13 -0.93 14.86
C ASN A 542 16.63 -2.05 13.92
N ASP A 543 16.14 -3.13 14.49
CA ASP A 543 15.61 -4.26 13.74
C ASP A 543 14.10 -4.13 13.52
N PHE A 544 13.66 -4.40 12.31
CA PHE A 544 12.24 -4.39 11.92
C PHE A 544 11.49 -5.56 12.59
N LEU A 545 10.38 -5.26 13.26
CA LEU A 545 9.52 -6.27 13.89
C LEU A 545 8.22 -6.52 13.12
N GLY A 546 7.64 -5.50 12.54
CA GLY A 546 6.40 -5.61 11.79
C GLY A 546 5.87 -4.26 11.34
N GLN A 547 4.94 -4.27 10.39
CA GLN A 547 4.30 -3.05 9.89
C GLN A 547 2.88 -3.33 9.43
N TYR A 548 2.10 -2.25 9.26
CA TYR A 548 0.82 -2.25 8.56
C TYR A 548 0.60 -0.89 7.92
N THR A 549 0.29 -0.89 6.64
CA THR A 549 0.09 0.34 5.87
C THR A 549 -1.27 0.29 5.18
N LEU A 550 -2.03 1.37 5.26
CA LEU A 550 -3.34 1.47 4.63
C LEU A 550 -3.64 2.90 4.17
N PRO A 551 -4.56 3.09 3.21
CA PRO A 551 -5.03 4.42 2.84
C PRO A 551 -5.68 5.13 4.03
N PHE A 552 -5.40 6.42 4.16
CA PHE A 552 -6.03 7.24 5.21
C PHE A 552 -7.56 7.15 5.18
N THR A 553 -8.14 7.14 3.99
CA THR A 553 -9.60 7.03 3.77
C THR A 553 -10.18 5.65 4.11
N SER A 554 -9.33 4.65 4.35
CA SER A 554 -9.74 3.31 4.76
C SER A 554 -9.64 3.07 6.26
N LEU A 555 -9.10 4.04 7.01
CA LEU A 555 -9.00 3.99 8.47
C LEU A 555 -10.39 4.06 9.12
N ARG A 556 -10.55 3.25 10.16
CA ARG A 556 -11.70 3.35 11.08
C ARG A 556 -11.31 4.06 12.36
N THR A 557 -12.23 4.89 12.87
CA THR A 557 -12.09 5.57 14.17
C THR A 557 -12.40 4.62 15.33
N GLY A 558 -12.06 5.03 16.55
CA GLY A 558 -12.30 4.29 17.78
C GLY A 558 -11.12 3.39 18.19
N TYR A 559 -11.41 2.45 19.09
CA TYR A 559 -10.44 1.45 19.56
C TYR A 559 -10.32 0.32 18.56
N ARG A 560 -9.12 0.13 17.99
CA ARG A 560 -8.87 -0.82 16.90
C ARG A 560 -7.62 -1.65 17.13
N HIS A 561 -7.59 -2.83 16.53
CA HIS A 561 -6.39 -3.65 16.39
C HIS A 561 -5.78 -3.44 15.01
N VAL A 562 -4.45 -3.23 15.01
CA VAL A 562 -3.62 -3.18 13.81
C VAL A 562 -2.83 -4.49 13.76
N ARG A 563 -3.24 -5.40 12.87
CA ARG A 563 -2.57 -6.70 12.70
C ARG A 563 -1.31 -6.51 11.87
N LEU A 564 -0.16 -6.81 12.47
CA LEU A 564 1.13 -6.57 11.83
C LEU A 564 1.43 -7.58 10.73
N LEU A 565 2.22 -7.14 9.76
CA LEU A 565 2.71 -7.93 8.64
C LEU A 565 4.24 -8.08 8.76
N LYS A 566 4.75 -9.18 8.20
CA LYS A 566 6.18 -9.44 8.06
C LYS A 566 6.79 -8.55 6.98
N VAL A 567 8.11 -8.60 6.88
CA VAL A 567 8.89 -7.88 5.87
C VAL A 567 8.47 -8.25 4.42
N ASP A 568 8.01 -9.46 4.19
CA ASP A 568 7.52 -9.93 2.89
C ASP A 568 6.04 -9.63 2.63
N GLY A 569 5.38 -8.92 3.57
CA GLY A 569 3.96 -8.58 3.50
C GLY A 569 3.00 -9.69 3.91
N SER A 570 3.48 -10.86 4.32
CA SER A 570 2.65 -11.91 4.86
C SER A 570 2.24 -11.62 6.32
N THR A 571 1.17 -12.27 6.77
CA THR A 571 0.62 -12.05 8.11
C THR A 571 1.60 -12.46 9.20
N LEU A 572 1.80 -11.58 10.17
CA LEU A 572 2.61 -11.83 11.38
C LEU A 572 1.71 -12.21 12.58
N SER A 573 0.72 -13.08 12.35
CA SER A 573 -0.18 -13.48 13.45
C SER A 573 0.59 -14.22 14.54
N PRO A 574 0.33 -13.92 15.85
CA PRO A 574 -0.75 -13.07 16.37
C PRO A 574 -0.34 -11.62 16.68
N ALA A 575 0.83 -11.16 16.23
CA ALA A 575 1.36 -9.82 16.54
C ALA A 575 0.40 -8.71 16.10
N SER A 576 0.07 -7.81 17.02
CA SER A 576 -0.83 -6.68 16.75
C SER A 576 -0.54 -5.48 17.66
N LEU A 577 -0.94 -4.29 17.18
CA LEU A 577 -1.05 -3.08 17.99
C LEU A 577 -2.50 -2.89 18.42
N PHE A 578 -2.69 -2.30 19.60
CA PHE A 578 -3.97 -1.78 20.05
C PHE A 578 -3.91 -0.25 20.10
N VAL A 579 -4.80 0.40 19.35
CA VAL A 579 -4.78 1.83 19.11
C VAL A 579 -6.15 2.46 19.33
N HIS A 580 -6.17 3.78 19.55
CA HIS A 580 -7.38 4.58 19.48
C HIS A 580 -7.20 5.70 18.45
N ILE A 581 -8.16 5.85 17.55
CA ILE A 581 -8.09 6.75 16.41
C ILE A 581 -9.27 7.71 16.42
N THR A 582 -9.00 9.00 16.22
CA THR A 582 -10.02 10.00 15.93
C THR A 582 -9.62 10.82 14.70
N VAL A 583 -10.60 11.16 13.89
CA VAL A 583 -10.46 12.04 12.74
C VAL A 583 -11.51 13.11 12.85
N GLY A 584 -11.11 14.36 12.87
CA GLY A 584 -12.00 15.50 13.02
C GLY A 584 -11.66 16.67 12.09
N PRO A 585 -12.52 17.69 12.02
CA PRO A 585 -12.22 18.89 11.27
C PRO A 585 -11.00 19.58 11.88
N CYS A 586 -10.14 20.13 11.02
CA CYS A 586 -9.10 21.05 11.46
C CYS A 586 -9.81 22.37 11.81
N GLU A 587 -9.74 22.82 13.06
CA GLU A 587 -10.25 24.14 13.44
C GLU A 587 -9.54 25.19 12.60
N SER A 588 -10.25 25.85 11.69
CA SER A 588 -9.77 27.05 11.03
C SER A 588 -9.51 28.09 12.11
N SER A 589 -8.28 28.56 12.25
CA SER A 589 -7.96 29.70 13.10
C SER A 589 -8.99 30.80 12.86
N PRO A 590 -9.62 31.38 13.91
CA PRO A 590 -10.61 32.40 13.72
C PRO A 590 -9.98 33.52 12.89
N SER A 591 -10.52 33.76 11.70
CA SER A 591 -10.15 34.90 10.88
C SER A 591 -10.29 36.14 11.76
N LYS A 592 -9.18 36.83 12.01
CA LYS A 592 -9.21 38.15 12.65
C LYS A 592 -10.07 39.04 11.75
N SER A 593 -11.36 39.08 12.04
CA SER A 593 -12.24 40.09 11.49
C SER A 593 -11.73 41.43 12.01
N SER A 594 -11.05 42.18 11.17
CA SER A 594 -10.72 43.57 11.40
C SER A 594 -12.02 44.37 11.38
N THR A 595 -12.70 44.43 12.50
CA THR A 595 -13.71 45.47 12.75
C THR A 595 -12.97 46.77 12.93
N LYS A 596 -12.79 47.51 11.82
CA LYS A 596 -12.50 48.93 11.88
C LYS A 596 -13.72 49.62 12.44
N SER A 597 -13.64 50.03 13.72
CA SER A 597 -14.58 50.98 14.30
C SER A 597 -14.40 52.32 13.60
N PRO A 598 -15.50 53.01 13.20
CA PRO A 598 -15.37 54.34 12.62
C PRO A 598 -14.97 55.35 13.70
N ALA A 599 -13.90 56.09 13.46
CA ALA A 599 -13.45 57.18 14.28
C ALA A 599 -14.52 58.28 14.34
N ARG A 600 -15.02 58.56 15.53
CA ARG A 600 -15.82 59.77 15.82
C ARG A 600 -14.91 60.99 15.82
N SER A 601 -15.20 61.92 14.95
CA SER A 601 -14.62 63.28 14.94
C SER A 601 -15.09 64.07 16.18
N PRO A 602 -14.23 64.86 16.85
CA PRO A 602 -14.67 65.72 17.90
C PRO A 602 -15.25 67.03 17.34
N THR A 603 -16.52 67.30 17.61
CA THR A 603 -17.14 68.62 17.40
C THR A 603 -16.60 69.63 18.39
N LYS A 604 -16.03 70.71 17.87
CA LYS A 604 -15.70 71.91 18.67
C LYS A 604 -16.99 72.66 19.00
N SER A 605 -17.32 72.82 20.25
CA SER A 605 -18.25 73.82 20.73
C SER A 605 -17.49 75.04 21.23
N SER A 606 -17.72 76.15 20.57
CA SER A 606 -17.33 77.48 21.02
C SER A 606 -18.37 77.99 22.00
N ALA A 607 -17.95 78.32 23.24
CA ALA A 607 -18.77 79.11 24.14
C ALA A 607 -18.06 80.48 24.32
N LYS A 608 -18.77 81.55 23.94
CA LYS A 608 -18.43 82.92 24.34
C LYS A 608 -19.05 83.24 25.71
N GLY A 609 -18.29 83.94 26.48
CA GLY A 609 -18.65 84.47 27.81
C GLY A 609 -19.72 85.54 27.79
N PRO A 610 -20.03 86.20 28.92
CA PRO A 610 -19.25 87.40 29.29
C PRO A 610 -18.33 87.15 30.45
#